data_70b50cf7c1dab43aedb3b4f66daec48a
#
_entry.id   70b50cf7c1dab43aedb3b4f66daec48a
#
_cell.length_a   1.000
_cell.length_b   1.000
_cell.length_c   1.000
_cell.angle_alpha   90.00
_cell.angle_beta   90.00
_cell.angle_gamma   90.00
#
_symmetry.space_group_name_H-M   'P 1'
#
loop_
_entity.id
_entity.type
_entity.pdbx_description
1 polymer ?
#
loop_
_entity_poly.entity_id
_entity_poly.type
_entity_poly.pdbx_seq_one_letter_code
_entity_poly.pdbx_strand_id
1 'polypeptide(L)'
;YSDLIKVSKKDFFMEGEDMCIVDKRQKTGAAYTIVLLPKAVEILKKYNFNINLMTNQKCNENLKLIAQMAHIHLNLTMHVGRHTFATWALTKGVGIETVSKMLAHSDISMTEKYAKVLNSSVISGFHKLRI
;
A
#
# COMPACT_ATOMS: atom_id res chain seq x y z
N TYR A 1 6.06 4.75 6.28
CA TYR A 1 7.29 5.53 6.22
C TYR A 1 8.47 4.74 6.83
N SER A 2 8.39 4.34 8.10
CA SER A 2 9.48 3.67 8.84
C SER A 2 10.00 2.39 8.17
N ASP A 3 9.16 1.64 7.51
CA ASP A 3 9.55 0.44 6.78
C ASP A 3 10.20 0.81 5.45
N LEU A 4 9.67 1.83 4.75
CA LEU A 4 10.15 2.26 3.44
C LEU A 4 11.59 2.83 3.47
N ILE A 5 11.96 3.56 4.51
CA ILE A 5 13.32 4.14 4.62
C ILE A 5 14.42 3.10 4.82
N LYS A 6 14.08 1.88 5.21
CA LYS A 6 15.04 0.79 5.41
C LYS A 6 15.27 -0.03 4.13
N VAL A 7 14.31 0.04 3.20
CA VAL A 7 14.37 -0.75 1.99
C VAL A 7 15.59 -0.36 1.17
N SER A 8 16.38 -1.35 0.80
CA SER A 8 17.58 -1.22 0.00
C SER A 8 17.52 -2.14 -1.22
N LYS A 9 18.42 -1.94 -2.16
CA LYS A 9 18.44 -2.73 -3.41
C LYS A 9 18.45 -4.25 -3.18
N LYS A 10 19.04 -4.73 -2.09
CA LYS A 10 19.13 -6.15 -1.74
C LYS A 10 17.79 -6.78 -1.31
N ASP A 11 16.81 -5.96 -0.95
CA ASP A 11 15.52 -6.43 -0.43
C ASP A 11 14.53 -6.72 -1.57
N PHE A 12 14.91 -6.36 -2.81
CA PHE A 12 14.14 -6.64 -4.01
C PHE A 12 14.59 -7.95 -4.66
N PHE A 13 13.65 -8.75 -5.09
CA PHE A 13 13.90 -9.99 -5.83
C PHE A 13 12.83 -10.21 -6.89
N MET A 14 13.12 -11.07 -7.85
CA MET A 14 12.17 -11.47 -8.89
C MET A 14 11.52 -12.79 -8.52
N GLU A 15 10.20 -12.88 -8.63
CA GLU A 15 9.45 -14.12 -8.56
C GLU A 15 8.65 -14.26 -9.86
N GLY A 16 9.16 -15.11 -10.77
CA GLY A 16 8.70 -15.12 -12.14
C GLY A 16 8.95 -13.78 -12.85
N GLU A 17 7.89 -13.17 -13.33
CA GLU A 17 7.95 -11.86 -14.00
C GLU A 17 7.74 -10.68 -13.02
N ASP A 18 7.38 -10.97 -11.78
CA ASP A 18 7.03 -9.96 -10.79
C ASP A 18 8.22 -9.58 -9.91
N MET A 19 8.38 -8.29 -9.67
CA MET A 19 9.33 -7.77 -8.69
C MET A 19 8.66 -7.69 -7.32
N CYS A 20 9.32 -8.27 -6.31
CA CYS A 20 8.81 -8.39 -4.96
C CYS A 20 9.77 -7.78 -3.94
N ILE A 21 9.21 -7.41 -2.79
CA ILE A 21 9.95 -7.08 -1.56
C ILE A 21 9.52 -8.04 -0.47
N VAL A 22 10.49 -8.58 0.29
CA VAL A 22 10.25 -9.28 1.56
C VAL A 22 11.03 -8.57 2.65
N ASP A 23 10.34 -8.16 3.70
CA ASP A 23 10.98 -7.54 4.86
C ASP A 23 10.13 -7.78 6.12
N LYS A 24 10.63 -7.32 7.25
CA LYS A 24 9.93 -7.35 8.54
C LYS A 24 9.54 -5.95 8.98
N ARG A 25 8.30 -5.81 9.43
CA ARG A 25 7.79 -4.55 9.92
C ARG A 25 8.53 -4.10 11.18
N GLN A 26 9.00 -2.86 11.19
CA GLN A 26 9.82 -2.32 12.28
C GLN A 26 9.10 -2.33 13.63
N LYS A 27 7.81 -1.99 13.64
CA LYS A 27 7.04 -1.89 14.89
C LYS A 27 6.62 -3.23 15.48
N THR A 28 6.39 -4.24 14.66
CA THR A 28 5.75 -5.50 15.10
C THR A 28 6.60 -6.74 14.83
N GLY A 29 7.67 -6.63 14.03
CA GLY A 29 8.46 -7.77 13.58
C GLY A 29 7.75 -8.70 12.59
N ALA A 30 6.48 -8.40 12.24
CA ALA A 30 5.70 -9.21 11.29
C ALA A 30 6.36 -9.15 9.90
N ALA A 31 6.60 -10.33 9.33
CA ALA A 31 7.07 -10.43 7.95
C ALA A 31 5.97 -10.00 6.97
N TYR A 32 6.37 -9.35 5.89
CA TYR A 32 5.47 -9.03 4.79
C TYR A 32 6.14 -9.31 3.45
N THR A 33 5.33 -9.66 2.47
CA THR A 33 5.73 -9.77 1.07
C THR A 33 4.84 -8.85 0.26
N ILE A 34 5.45 -8.03 -0.56
CA ILE A 34 4.73 -7.11 -1.45
C ILE A 34 5.20 -7.36 -2.88
N VAL A 35 4.26 -7.64 -3.77
CA VAL A 35 4.47 -7.61 -5.21
C VAL A 35 4.33 -6.15 -5.65
N LEU A 36 5.31 -5.66 -6.39
CA LEU A 36 5.34 -4.26 -6.80
C LEU A 36 4.50 -4.02 -8.04
N LEU A 37 3.69 -2.97 -8.00
CA LEU A 37 3.00 -2.49 -9.19
C LEU A 37 3.99 -2.01 -10.26
N PRO A 38 3.70 -2.19 -11.55
CA PRO A 38 4.60 -1.78 -12.65
C PRO A 38 5.09 -0.34 -12.53
N LYS A 39 4.22 0.57 -12.09
CA LYS A 39 4.60 1.98 -11.88
C LYS A 39 5.61 2.17 -10.75
N ALA A 40 5.51 1.39 -9.68
CA ALA A 40 6.48 1.42 -8.59
C ALA A 40 7.85 0.92 -9.07
N VAL A 41 7.87 -0.15 -9.87
CA VAL A 41 9.10 -0.70 -10.47
C VAL A 41 9.77 0.33 -11.39
N GLU A 42 9.00 1.04 -12.21
CA GLU A 42 9.49 2.11 -13.08
C GLU A 42 10.19 3.21 -12.27
N ILE A 43 9.54 3.67 -11.19
CA ILE A 43 10.08 4.71 -10.30
C ILE A 43 11.38 4.22 -9.64
N LEU A 44 11.39 2.99 -9.11
CA LEU A 44 12.57 2.42 -8.47
C LEU A 44 13.75 2.31 -9.43
N LYS A 45 13.52 1.85 -10.66
CA LYS A 45 14.54 1.79 -11.72
C LYS A 45 15.08 3.17 -12.06
N LYS A 46 14.21 4.18 -12.19
CA LYS A 46 14.60 5.57 -12.46
C LYS A 46 15.58 6.11 -11.43
N TYR A 47 15.41 5.74 -10.15
CA TYR A 47 16.28 6.18 -9.06
C TYR A 47 17.32 5.11 -8.65
N ASN A 48 17.57 4.13 -9.52
CA ASN A 48 18.54 3.04 -9.28
C ASN A 48 18.33 2.34 -7.94
N PHE A 49 17.06 2.12 -7.56
CA PHE A 49 16.65 1.52 -6.26
C PHE A 49 17.15 2.29 -5.04
N ASN A 50 17.51 3.54 -5.20
CA ASN A 50 17.89 4.41 -4.09
C ASN A 50 16.67 5.20 -3.62
N ILE A 51 16.06 4.77 -2.52
CA ILE A 51 14.89 5.41 -1.91
C ILE A 51 15.40 6.42 -0.88
N ASN A 52 15.84 7.57 -1.37
CA ASN A 52 16.28 8.67 -0.50
C ASN A 52 15.09 9.54 -0.14
N LEU A 53 14.42 9.19 0.96
CA LEU A 53 13.25 9.91 1.44
C LEU A 53 13.64 11.07 2.36
N MET A 54 12.91 12.17 2.22
CA MET A 54 12.86 13.23 3.23
C MET A 54 12.32 12.68 4.55
N THR A 55 12.43 13.45 5.62
CA THR A 55 11.80 13.09 6.90
C THR A 55 10.28 12.89 6.72
N ASN A 56 9.67 12.08 7.59
CA ASN A 56 8.22 11.84 7.54
C ASN A 56 7.41 13.14 7.62
N GLN A 57 7.86 14.06 8.47
CA GLN A 57 7.24 15.39 8.58
C GLN A 57 7.28 16.12 7.23
N LYS A 58 8.45 16.19 6.60
CA LYS A 58 8.62 16.88 5.32
C LYS A 58 7.83 16.22 4.18
N CYS A 59 7.76 14.88 4.16
CA CYS A 59 6.89 14.16 3.23
C CYS A 59 5.43 14.58 3.40
N ASN A 60 4.93 14.63 4.64
CA ASN A 60 3.54 15.00 4.90
C ASN A 60 3.26 16.48 4.58
N GLU A 61 4.19 17.40 4.83
CA GLU A 61 4.09 18.80 4.41
C GLU A 61 3.96 18.92 2.88
N ASN A 62 4.81 18.23 2.13
CA ASN A 62 4.76 18.23 0.67
C ASN A 62 3.46 17.58 0.14
N LEU A 63 2.97 16.52 0.78
CA LEU A 63 1.68 15.91 0.41
C LEU A 63 0.51 16.88 0.58
N LYS A 64 0.53 17.73 1.60
CA LYS A 64 -0.47 18.81 1.78
C LYS A 64 -0.41 19.82 0.65
N LEU A 65 0.79 20.25 0.24
CA LEU A 65 0.96 21.17 -0.89
C LEU A 65 0.44 20.53 -2.19
N ILE A 66 0.78 19.27 -2.45
CA ILE A 66 0.27 18.53 -3.62
C ILE A 66 -1.26 18.45 -3.60
N ALA A 67 -1.85 18.18 -2.44
CA ALA A 67 -3.31 18.14 -2.28
C ALA A 67 -3.95 19.49 -2.64
N GLN A 68 -3.38 20.60 -2.15
CA GLN A 68 -3.85 21.95 -2.48
C GLN A 68 -3.76 22.24 -3.98
N MET A 69 -2.63 21.92 -4.60
CA MET A 69 -2.42 22.10 -6.07
C MET A 69 -3.38 21.26 -6.91
N ALA A 70 -3.72 20.08 -6.42
CA ALA A 70 -4.65 19.14 -7.09
C ALA A 70 -6.13 19.39 -6.71
N HIS A 71 -6.44 20.43 -5.94
CA HIS A 71 -7.79 20.73 -5.40
C HIS A 71 -8.40 19.55 -4.62
N ILE A 72 -7.55 18.77 -3.93
CA ILE A 72 -7.99 17.67 -3.06
C ILE A 72 -8.20 18.22 -1.65
N HIS A 73 -9.46 18.23 -1.19
CA HIS A 73 -9.84 18.76 0.13
C HIS A 73 -9.65 17.74 1.27
N LEU A 74 -8.66 16.88 1.17
CA LEU A 74 -8.29 15.88 2.18
C LEU A 74 -6.91 16.20 2.75
N ASN A 75 -6.73 15.95 4.05
CA ASN A 75 -5.42 16.05 4.66
C ASN A 75 -4.56 14.82 4.26
N LEU A 76 -3.88 14.92 3.12
CA LEU A 76 -3.03 13.84 2.62
C LEU A 76 -1.82 13.63 3.53
N THR A 77 -1.58 12.39 3.91
CA THR A 77 -0.43 11.93 4.67
C THR A 77 0.06 10.60 4.15
N MET A 78 1.27 10.18 4.53
CA MET A 78 1.78 8.83 4.23
C MET A 78 0.84 7.73 4.74
N HIS A 79 0.15 7.98 5.86
CA HIS A 79 -0.81 7.04 6.42
C HIS A 79 -2.09 6.93 5.58
N VAL A 80 -2.57 8.05 5.04
CA VAL A 80 -3.71 8.07 4.10
C VAL A 80 -3.39 7.28 2.84
N GLY A 81 -2.16 7.36 2.32
CA GLY A 81 -1.71 6.53 1.20
C GLY A 81 -1.86 5.03 1.47
N ARG A 82 -1.51 4.59 2.69
CA ARG A 82 -1.71 3.20 3.12
C ARG A 82 -3.19 2.80 3.18
N HIS A 83 -4.04 3.67 3.72
CA HIS A 83 -5.49 3.45 3.75
C HIS A 83 -6.08 3.36 2.34
N THR A 84 -5.65 4.26 1.45
CA THR A 84 -6.07 4.29 0.05
C THR A 84 -5.70 2.98 -0.67
N PHE A 85 -4.47 2.49 -0.47
CA PHE A 85 -4.05 1.21 -1.03
C PHE A 85 -4.94 0.06 -0.55
N ALA A 86 -5.21 -0.02 0.77
CA ALA A 86 -6.05 -1.07 1.34
C ALA A 86 -7.46 -1.08 0.72
N THR A 87 -8.11 0.09 0.68
CA THR A 87 -9.45 0.25 0.12
C THR A 87 -9.46 -0.07 -1.37
N TRP A 88 -8.47 0.43 -2.12
CA TRP A 88 -8.36 0.17 -3.56
C TRP A 88 -8.16 -1.32 -3.85
N ALA A 89 -7.28 -2.01 -3.14
CA ALA A 89 -7.04 -3.44 -3.32
C ALA A 89 -8.30 -4.27 -3.07
N LEU A 90 -9.02 -3.98 -1.97
CA LEU A 90 -10.30 -4.63 -1.68
C LEU A 90 -11.35 -4.34 -2.75
N THR A 91 -11.44 -3.12 -3.27
CA THR A 91 -12.34 -2.74 -4.36
C THR A 91 -12.04 -3.51 -5.65
N LYS A 92 -10.77 -3.86 -5.89
CA LYS A 92 -10.32 -4.69 -7.00
C LYS A 92 -10.59 -6.19 -6.79
N GLY A 93 -11.17 -6.57 -5.65
CA GLY A 93 -11.53 -7.95 -5.32
C GLY A 93 -10.39 -8.76 -4.70
N VAL A 94 -9.31 -8.10 -4.26
CA VAL A 94 -8.27 -8.79 -3.48
C VAL A 94 -8.87 -9.18 -2.13
N GLY A 95 -8.70 -10.44 -1.73
CA GLY A 95 -9.24 -10.95 -0.47
C GLY A 95 -8.65 -10.22 0.74
N ILE A 96 -9.50 -10.01 1.76
CA ILE A 96 -9.13 -9.26 2.98
C ILE A 96 -7.90 -9.83 3.70
N GLU A 97 -7.75 -11.15 3.73
CA GLU A 97 -6.59 -11.82 4.31
C GLU A 97 -5.30 -11.48 3.58
N THR A 98 -5.37 -11.44 2.23
CA THR A 98 -4.24 -11.07 1.39
C THR A 98 -3.85 -9.60 1.61
N VAL A 99 -4.83 -8.70 1.65
CA VAL A 99 -4.59 -7.28 1.96
C VAL A 99 -3.99 -7.12 3.35
N SER A 100 -4.49 -7.87 4.34
CA SER A 100 -3.96 -7.86 5.70
C SER A 100 -2.48 -8.28 5.74
N LYS A 101 -2.10 -9.32 5.01
CA LYS A 101 -0.70 -9.76 4.86
C LYS A 101 0.16 -8.73 4.15
N MET A 102 -0.32 -8.14 3.04
CA MET A 102 0.39 -7.07 2.31
C MET A 102 0.67 -5.86 3.21
N LEU A 103 -0.28 -5.54 4.11
CA LEU A 103 -0.14 -4.45 5.06
C LEU A 103 0.64 -4.85 6.32
N ALA A 104 1.03 -6.12 6.45
CA ALA A 104 1.66 -6.67 7.65
C ALA A 104 0.86 -6.32 8.93
N HIS A 105 -0.47 -6.47 8.87
CA HIS A 105 -1.30 -6.33 10.05
C HIS A 105 -1.13 -7.56 10.94
N SER A 106 -0.96 -7.34 12.24
CA SER A 106 -0.89 -8.42 13.23
C SER A 106 -2.26 -9.07 13.48
N ASP A 107 -3.34 -8.35 13.19
CA ASP A 107 -4.72 -8.78 13.36
C ASP A 107 -5.53 -8.34 12.13
N ILE A 108 -6.32 -9.25 11.57
CA ILE A 108 -7.17 -9.01 10.41
C ILE A 108 -8.24 -7.95 10.69
N SER A 109 -8.66 -7.79 11.94
CA SER A 109 -9.62 -6.75 12.36
C SER A 109 -9.16 -5.34 11.99
N MET A 110 -7.84 -5.12 11.90
CA MET A 110 -7.27 -3.87 11.41
C MET A 110 -7.58 -3.61 9.94
N THR A 111 -7.78 -4.67 9.14
CA THR A 111 -8.13 -4.59 7.72
C THR A 111 -9.65 -4.53 7.50
N GLU A 112 -10.44 -5.13 8.39
CA GLU A 112 -11.91 -5.14 8.31
C GLU A 112 -12.51 -3.73 8.30
N LYS A 113 -11.84 -2.76 8.92
CA LYS A 113 -12.24 -1.34 8.89
C LYS A 113 -12.39 -0.81 7.47
N TYR A 114 -11.57 -1.28 6.54
CA TYR A 114 -11.62 -0.89 5.13
C TYR A 114 -12.74 -1.62 4.39
N ALA A 115 -12.98 -2.89 4.73
CA ALA A 115 -14.05 -3.69 4.13
C ALA A 115 -15.46 -3.16 4.46
N LYS A 116 -15.65 -2.64 5.68
CA LYS A 116 -16.94 -2.05 6.10
C LYS A 116 -17.38 -0.86 5.26
N VAL A 117 -16.48 -0.17 4.61
CA VAL A 117 -16.77 0.98 3.74
C VAL A 117 -17.27 0.55 2.35
N LEU A 118 -17.12 -0.75 2.00
CA LEU A 118 -17.37 -1.26 0.65
C LEU A 118 -18.71 -1.99 0.52
N ASN A 119 -19.82 -1.35 0.90
CA ASN A 119 -21.17 -1.90 0.66
C ASN A 119 -21.43 -2.19 -0.83
N SER A 120 -20.79 -1.46 -1.75
CA SER A 120 -20.83 -1.70 -3.19
C SER A 120 -20.23 -3.05 -3.60
N SER A 121 -19.26 -3.58 -2.87
CA SER A 121 -18.65 -4.88 -3.17
C SER A 121 -19.57 -6.05 -2.85
N VAL A 122 -20.49 -5.90 -1.90
CA VAL A 122 -21.52 -6.92 -1.61
C VAL A 122 -22.49 -7.02 -2.78
N ILE A 123 -22.94 -5.87 -3.29
CA ILE A 123 -23.86 -5.82 -4.44
C ILE A 123 -23.20 -6.38 -5.70
N SER A 124 -21.95 -5.97 -5.99
CA SER A 124 -21.22 -6.47 -7.15
C SER A 124 -20.86 -7.95 -7.04
N GLY A 125 -20.58 -8.42 -5.84
CA GLY A 125 -20.38 -9.85 -5.55
C GLY A 125 -21.64 -10.66 -5.80
N PHE A 126 -22.78 -10.14 -5.37
CA PHE A 126 -24.08 -10.79 -5.62
C PHE A 126 -24.43 -10.86 -7.11
N HIS A 127 -24.09 -9.83 -7.87
CA HIS A 127 -24.30 -9.86 -9.34
C HIS A 127 -23.48 -10.93 -10.05
N LYS A 128 -22.30 -11.31 -9.52
CA LYS A 128 -21.48 -12.41 -10.05
C LYS A 128 -22.11 -13.80 -9.79
N LEU A 129 -23.00 -13.91 -8.81
CA LEU A 129 -23.72 -15.15 -8.48
C LEU A 129 -25.03 -15.31 -9.28
N ARG A 130 -25.47 -14.27 -10.00
CA ARG A 130 -26.60 -14.37 -10.93
C ARG A 130 -26.12 -15.09 -12.20
N ILE A 131 -26.44 -16.36 -12.25
CA ILE A 131 -26.32 -17.21 -13.45
C ILE A 131 -27.47 -16.90 -14.37
#